data_6d60964a1858214af785c7d80247c646
#
_entry.id   6d60964a1858214af785c7d80247c646
#
_cell.length_a   1.000
_cell.length_b   1.000
_cell.length_c   1.000
_cell.angle_alpha   90.00
_cell.angle_beta   90.00
_cell.angle_gamma   90.00
#
_symmetry.space_group_name_H-M   'P 1'
#
loop_
_entity.id
_entity.type
_entity.pdbx_description
1 polymer ?
#
loop_
_entity_poly.entity_id
_entity_poly.type
_entity_poly.pdbx_seq_one_letter_code
_entity_poly.pdbx_strand_id
1 'polypeptide(L)'
;MAELTQLIKQNRFKAAENLLQKKLKQEPENVYFLTQLANALWNLNKNEEALSYADKAKSISPTYPLTLFTRARVLGSLHKFEACAAEWEELISMGEAEVAEKGFGKGWAKSVINDARYYKAAALQILFRDKEALCLMEEHLKHRGKGVQSDFTKKEATLLYKELKYSDFRPYVSETAEGFATNKQDKQIFKRLNKLEDAKQWDKLVRYLKGVCRRYHREYYYKTLVSEYCIKAKNKADCLKYAEKAFAQETNDPLVKYTYAVALKYCGRNEDALAQFEGLVALGLDYIAYSEHGEGMRWAKKIVRHSQRYIEEIKQKEETAENH
;
A
#
# COMPACT_ATOMS: atom_id res chain seq x y z
N MET A 1 -29.89 15.75 -18.54
CA MET A 1 -29.06 15.93 -17.32
C MET A 1 -29.66 15.21 -16.12
N ALA A 2 -30.90 15.41 -15.75
CA ALA A 2 -31.52 14.75 -14.57
C ALA A 2 -31.45 13.20 -14.61
N GLU A 3 -31.75 12.59 -15.76
CA GLU A 3 -31.67 11.12 -15.95
C GLU A 3 -30.24 10.58 -15.70
N LEU A 4 -29.21 11.21 -16.27
CA LEU A 4 -27.82 10.81 -16.05
C LEU A 4 -27.42 10.88 -14.57
N THR A 5 -27.78 11.97 -13.91
CA THR A 5 -27.52 12.14 -12.48
C THR A 5 -28.19 11.07 -11.64
N GLN A 6 -29.42 10.68 -12.01
CA GLN A 6 -30.14 9.60 -11.32
C GLN A 6 -29.47 8.24 -11.55
N LEU A 7 -29.05 7.92 -12.77
CA LEU A 7 -28.34 6.67 -13.08
C LEU A 7 -27.04 6.55 -12.30
N ILE A 8 -26.25 7.62 -12.23
CA ILE A 8 -24.99 7.65 -11.47
C ILE A 8 -25.26 7.47 -9.98
N LYS A 9 -26.23 8.19 -9.39
CA LYS A 9 -26.62 8.05 -7.98
C LYS A 9 -27.10 6.64 -7.63
N GLN A 10 -27.70 5.93 -8.57
CA GLN A 10 -28.15 4.56 -8.43
C GLN A 10 -27.09 3.49 -8.76
N ASN A 11 -25.85 3.90 -9.04
CA ASN A 11 -24.77 3.03 -9.49
C ASN A 11 -25.08 2.20 -10.75
N ARG A 12 -26.01 2.69 -11.60
CA ARG A 12 -26.41 2.06 -12.85
C ARG A 12 -25.48 2.44 -14.01
N PHE A 13 -24.18 2.15 -13.81
CA PHE A 13 -23.11 2.63 -14.72
C PHE A 13 -23.23 2.11 -16.15
N LYS A 14 -23.76 0.89 -16.36
CA LYS A 14 -23.98 0.38 -17.73
C LYS A 14 -25.07 1.16 -18.47
N ALA A 15 -26.12 1.55 -17.78
CA ALA A 15 -27.16 2.39 -18.38
C ALA A 15 -26.63 3.84 -18.62
N ALA A 16 -25.80 4.35 -17.71
CA ALA A 16 -25.14 5.65 -17.88
C ALA A 16 -24.19 5.65 -19.11
N GLU A 17 -23.39 4.59 -19.29
CA GLU A 17 -22.53 4.39 -20.46
C GLU A 17 -23.34 4.49 -21.76
N ASN A 18 -24.43 3.72 -21.88
CA ASN A 18 -25.27 3.71 -23.08
C ASN A 18 -25.90 5.10 -23.36
N LEU A 19 -26.39 5.78 -22.33
CA LEU A 19 -26.95 7.13 -22.45
C LEU A 19 -25.88 8.15 -22.89
N LEU A 20 -24.68 8.07 -22.31
CA LEU A 20 -23.59 8.99 -22.61
C LEU A 20 -23.03 8.77 -24.02
N GLN A 21 -22.93 7.53 -24.48
CA GLN A 21 -22.55 7.22 -25.85
C GLN A 21 -23.55 7.79 -26.88
N LYS A 22 -24.87 7.75 -26.57
CA LYS A 22 -25.89 8.40 -27.39
C LYS A 22 -25.72 9.92 -27.44
N LYS A 23 -25.45 10.53 -26.29
CA LYS A 23 -25.25 12.01 -26.21
C LYS A 23 -23.99 12.45 -26.93
N LEU A 24 -22.90 11.69 -26.81
CA LEU A 24 -21.64 11.99 -27.51
C LEU A 24 -21.70 11.81 -29.03
N LYS A 25 -22.68 11.07 -29.57
CA LYS A 25 -22.95 11.08 -31.01
C LYS A 25 -23.48 12.44 -31.50
N GLN A 26 -24.18 13.16 -30.63
CA GLN A 26 -24.74 14.49 -30.93
C GLN A 26 -23.75 15.60 -30.58
N GLU A 27 -23.01 15.44 -29.49
CA GLU A 27 -22.06 16.38 -28.95
C GLU A 27 -20.71 15.76 -28.68
N PRO A 28 -19.89 15.43 -29.74
CA PRO A 28 -18.68 14.59 -29.60
C PRO A 28 -17.55 15.23 -28.77
N GLU A 29 -17.59 16.53 -28.54
CA GLU A 29 -16.59 17.31 -27.80
C GLU A 29 -17.12 17.85 -26.48
N ASN A 30 -18.28 17.42 -26.04
CA ASN A 30 -18.82 17.84 -24.76
C ASN A 30 -17.99 17.25 -23.60
N VAL A 31 -17.16 18.09 -23.00
CA VAL A 31 -16.21 17.74 -21.94
C VAL A 31 -16.90 17.06 -20.76
N TYR A 32 -18.07 17.53 -20.37
CA TYR A 32 -18.83 16.93 -19.27
C TYR A 32 -19.28 15.51 -19.60
N PHE A 33 -19.80 15.26 -20.81
CA PHE A 33 -20.23 13.92 -21.21
C PHE A 33 -19.05 12.97 -21.38
N LEU A 34 -17.92 13.43 -21.93
CA LEU A 34 -16.68 12.66 -22.03
C LEU A 34 -16.18 12.25 -20.63
N THR A 35 -16.16 13.21 -19.70
CA THR A 35 -15.72 12.96 -18.31
C THR A 35 -16.65 11.99 -17.58
N GLN A 36 -17.97 12.16 -17.74
CA GLN A 36 -18.94 11.26 -17.11
C GLN A 36 -18.89 9.84 -17.71
N LEU A 37 -18.59 9.73 -19.02
CA LEU A 37 -18.38 8.43 -19.65
C LEU A 37 -17.11 7.75 -19.11
N ALA A 38 -16.02 8.50 -18.98
CA ALA A 38 -14.81 8.00 -18.33
C ALA A 38 -15.09 7.49 -16.89
N ASN A 39 -15.87 8.27 -16.11
CA ASN A 39 -16.25 7.85 -14.76
C ASN A 39 -17.14 6.58 -14.76
N ALA A 40 -18.10 6.47 -15.67
CA ALA A 40 -18.95 5.28 -15.79
C ALA A 40 -18.13 4.05 -16.19
N LEU A 41 -17.21 4.17 -17.14
CA LEU A 41 -16.32 3.11 -17.59
C LEU A 41 -15.36 2.67 -16.48
N TRP A 42 -14.81 3.61 -15.73
CA TRP A 42 -13.98 3.31 -14.57
C TRP A 42 -14.73 2.48 -13.52
N ASN A 43 -15.98 2.84 -13.21
CA ASN A 43 -16.82 2.04 -12.31
C ASN A 43 -17.21 0.65 -12.87
N LEU A 44 -17.08 0.47 -14.16
CA LEU A 44 -17.24 -0.84 -14.84
C LEU A 44 -15.92 -1.61 -15.00
N ASN A 45 -14.83 -1.15 -14.36
CA ASN A 45 -13.48 -1.70 -14.47
C ASN A 45 -12.87 -1.69 -15.88
N LYS A 46 -13.39 -0.83 -16.79
CA LYS A 46 -12.88 -0.64 -18.16
C LYS A 46 -11.86 0.53 -18.15
N ASN A 47 -10.75 0.35 -17.42
CA ASN A 47 -9.85 1.45 -17.06
C ASN A 47 -9.13 2.06 -18.27
N GLU A 48 -8.72 1.27 -19.27
CA GLU A 48 -8.05 1.77 -20.48
C GLU A 48 -8.99 2.62 -21.34
N GLU A 49 -10.24 2.15 -21.53
CA GLU A 49 -11.26 2.93 -22.24
C GLU A 49 -11.58 4.20 -21.47
N ALA A 50 -11.70 4.13 -20.13
CA ALA A 50 -11.94 5.29 -19.27
C ALA A 50 -10.83 6.33 -19.42
N LEU A 51 -9.56 5.90 -19.45
CA LEU A 51 -8.43 6.81 -19.66
C LEU A 51 -8.50 7.52 -21.00
N SER A 52 -8.83 6.81 -22.08
CA SER A 52 -8.96 7.38 -23.42
C SER A 52 -9.99 8.52 -23.45
N TYR A 53 -11.17 8.34 -22.83
CA TYR A 53 -12.18 9.38 -22.76
C TYR A 53 -11.79 10.54 -21.82
N ALA A 54 -11.10 10.24 -20.73
CA ALA A 54 -10.58 11.26 -19.81
C ALA A 54 -9.47 12.11 -20.49
N ASP A 55 -8.58 11.49 -21.24
CA ASP A 55 -7.54 12.17 -22.03
C ASP A 55 -8.16 13.07 -23.10
N LYS A 56 -9.17 12.58 -23.81
CA LYS A 56 -9.92 13.39 -24.77
C LYS A 56 -10.60 14.60 -24.09
N ALA A 57 -11.22 14.39 -22.93
CA ALA A 57 -11.82 15.49 -22.18
C ALA A 57 -10.78 16.52 -21.73
N LYS A 58 -9.60 16.06 -21.25
CA LYS A 58 -8.49 16.93 -20.83
C LYS A 58 -7.88 17.71 -21.98
N SER A 59 -7.78 17.11 -23.18
CA SER A 59 -7.27 17.82 -24.37
C SER A 59 -8.16 18.98 -24.81
N ILE A 60 -9.48 18.88 -24.59
CA ILE A 60 -10.44 19.94 -24.92
C ILE A 60 -10.47 21.01 -23.82
N SER A 61 -10.46 20.59 -22.54
CA SER A 61 -10.48 21.49 -21.39
C SER A 61 -9.47 21.04 -20.33
N PRO A 62 -8.21 21.49 -20.43
CA PRO A 62 -7.12 21.00 -19.57
C PRO A 62 -7.36 21.20 -18.06
N THR A 63 -8.01 22.30 -17.69
CA THR A 63 -8.23 22.70 -16.30
C THR A 63 -9.66 22.46 -15.80
N TYR A 64 -10.43 21.57 -16.44
CA TYR A 64 -11.77 21.24 -15.93
C TYR A 64 -11.65 20.30 -14.72
N PRO A 65 -12.06 20.75 -13.50
CA PRO A 65 -11.76 20.04 -12.28
C PRO A 65 -12.32 18.61 -12.21
N LEU A 66 -13.51 18.38 -12.79
CA LEU A 66 -14.12 17.06 -12.81
C LEU A 66 -13.32 16.08 -13.69
N THR A 67 -12.73 16.57 -14.79
CA THR A 67 -11.85 15.76 -15.65
C THR A 67 -10.58 15.39 -14.93
N LEU A 68 -9.91 16.35 -14.26
CA LEU A 68 -8.71 16.09 -13.47
C LEU A 68 -8.99 15.05 -12.38
N PHE A 69 -10.08 15.22 -11.63
CA PHE A 69 -10.51 14.28 -10.60
C PHE A 69 -10.73 12.87 -11.16
N THR A 70 -11.48 12.75 -12.26
CA THR A 70 -11.81 11.45 -12.87
C THR A 70 -10.57 10.78 -13.45
N ARG A 71 -9.73 11.56 -14.17
CA ARG A 71 -8.50 11.05 -14.80
C ARG A 71 -7.49 10.55 -13.77
N ALA A 72 -7.30 11.30 -12.68
CA ALA A 72 -6.41 10.87 -11.60
C ALA A 72 -6.85 9.53 -10.97
N ARG A 73 -8.15 9.33 -10.75
CA ARG A 73 -8.69 8.05 -10.25
C ARG A 73 -8.42 6.89 -11.23
N VAL A 74 -8.64 7.13 -12.51
CA VAL A 74 -8.37 6.13 -13.57
C VAL A 74 -6.88 5.78 -13.62
N LEU A 75 -5.99 6.79 -13.58
CA LEU A 75 -4.54 6.59 -13.55
C LEU A 75 -4.10 5.77 -12.33
N GLY A 76 -4.68 6.03 -11.16
CA GLY A 76 -4.45 5.24 -9.95
C GLY A 76 -4.85 3.78 -10.12
N SER A 77 -6.01 3.51 -10.73
CA SER A 77 -6.48 2.14 -11.01
C SER A 77 -5.63 1.40 -12.07
N LEU A 78 -4.93 2.15 -12.91
CA LEU A 78 -3.96 1.61 -13.88
C LEU A 78 -2.53 1.53 -13.31
N HIS A 79 -2.35 1.75 -12.01
CA HIS A 79 -1.05 1.77 -11.32
C HIS A 79 -0.03 2.78 -11.89
N LYS A 80 -0.50 3.85 -12.57
CA LYS A 80 0.33 4.94 -13.10
C LYS A 80 0.47 6.03 -12.02
N PHE A 81 1.12 5.68 -10.90
CA PHE A 81 1.08 6.48 -9.66
C PHE A 81 1.76 7.84 -9.78
N GLU A 82 2.85 7.99 -10.56
CA GLU A 82 3.49 9.27 -10.81
C GLU A 82 2.53 10.23 -11.54
N ALA A 83 1.92 9.77 -12.63
CA ALA A 83 0.94 10.55 -13.39
C ALA A 83 -0.31 10.84 -12.55
N CYS A 84 -0.77 9.88 -11.73
CA CYS A 84 -1.87 10.04 -10.80
C CYS A 84 -1.57 11.15 -9.78
N ALA A 85 -0.38 11.12 -9.15
CA ALA A 85 0.03 12.15 -8.18
C ALA A 85 0.16 13.53 -8.81
N ALA A 86 0.66 13.62 -10.05
CA ALA A 86 0.75 14.88 -10.79
C ALA A 86 -0.63 15.46 -11.11
N GLU A 87 -1.58 14.63 -11.49
CA GLU A 87 -2.96 15.05 -11.79
C GLU A 87 -3.67 15.56 -10.53
N TRP A 88 -3.47 14.90 -9.38
CA TRP A 88 -3.98 15.38 -8.10
C TRP A 88 -3.33 16.70 -7.68
N GLU A 89 -2.03 16.90 -7.96
CA GLU A 89 -1.35 18.16 -7.70
C GLU A 89 -1.95 19.30 -8.52
N GLU A 90 -2.21 19.07 -9.80
CA GLU A 90 -2.82 20.06 -10.68
C GLU A 90 -4.17 20.51 -10.11
N LEU A 91 -5.02 19.56 -9.68
CA LEU A 91 -6.30 19.88 -9.07
C LEU A 91 -6.17 20.65 -7.74
N ILE A 92 -5.22 20.26 -6.88
CA ILE A 92 -4.98 20.94 -5.59
C ILE A 92 -4.45 22.36 -5.82
N SER A 93 -3.54 22.56 -6.77
CA SER A 93 -2.90 23.84 -7.06
C SER A 93 -3.86 24.89 -7.63
N MET A 94 -4.95 24.48 -8.27
CA MET A 94 -6.02 25.40 -8.72
C MET A 94 -6.66 26.15 -7.55
N GLY A 95 -6.71 25.55 -6.37
CA GLY A 95 -7.33 26.15 -5.19
C GLY A 95 -8.86 26.16 -5.22
N GLU A 96 -9.47 26.41 -4.05
CA GLU A 96 -10.93 26.30 -3.88
C GLU A 96 -11.73 27.28 -4.74
N ALA A 97 -11.21 28.50 -4.99
CA ALA A 97 -11.94 29.53 -5.75
C ALA A 97 -12.10 29.13 -7.22
N GLU A 98 -11.01 28.72 -7.87
CA GLU A 98 -11.02 28.33 -9.28
C GLU A 98 -11.78 27.01 -9.49
N VAL A 99 -11.60 26.04 -8.59
CA VAL A 99 -12.34 24.76 -8.63
C VAL A 99 -13.84 24.99 -8.42
N ALA A 100 -14.24 25.96 -7.57
CA ALA A 100 -15.64 26.28 -7.36
C ALA A 100 -16.27 26.96 -8.57
N GLU A 101 -15.55 27.85 -9.24
CA GLU A 101 -16.00 28.57 -10.44
C GLU A 101 -16.18 27.63 -11.64
N LYS A 102 -15.16 26.79 -11.90
CA LYS A 102 -15.14 25.84 -13.03
C LYS A 102 -15.91 24.55 -12.79
N GLY A 103 -16.32 24.27 -11.55
CA GLY A 103 -16.97 23.03 -11.13
C GLY A 103 -18.39 23.20 -10.60
N PHE A 104 -18.67 22.63 -9.44
CA PHE A 104 -20.01 22.54 -8.85
C PHE A 104 -20.16 23.40 -7.58
N GLY A 105 -19.46 24.53 -7.51
CA GLY A 105 -19.55 25.50 -6.43
C GLY A 105 -18.69 25.19 -5.21
N LYS A 106 -18.72 26.11 -4.21
CA LYS A 106 -17.78 26.11 -3.08
C LYS A 106 -17.78 24.84 -2.22
N GLY A 107 -18.96 24.27 -1.96
CA GLY A 107 -19.05 23.05 -1.12
C GLY A 107 -18.38 21.84 -1.78
N TRP A 108 -18.60 21.68 -3.08
CA TRP A 108 -17.95 20.64 -3.86
C TRP A 108 -16.44 20.88 -3.99
N ALA A 109 -16.01 22.11 -4.25
CA ALA A 109 -14.59 22.44 -4.36
C ALA A 109 -13.81 22.10 -3.10
N LYS A 110 -14.34 22.47 -1.92
CA LYS A 110 -13.72 22.10 -0.64
C LYS A 110 -13.59 20.59 -0.46
N SER A 111 -14.63 19.85 -0.79
CA SER A 111 -14.66 18.40 -0.67
C SER A 111 -13.66 17.73 -1.61
N VAL A 112 -13.70 18.11 -2.91
CA VAL A 112 -12.87 17.48 -3.93
C VAL A 112 -11.38 17.78 -3.76
N ILE A 113 -11.01 19.01 -3.37
CA ILE A 113 -9.62 19.35 -3.07
C ILE A 113 -9.13 18.61 -1.83
N ASN A 114 -9.97 18.51 -0.81
CA ASN A 114 -9.57 17.77 0.39
C ASN A 114 -9.41 16.27 0.14
N ASP A 115 -10.26 15.66 -0.68
CA ASP A 115 -10.11 14.27 -1.08
C ASP A 115 -8.92 14.06 -2.03
N ALA A 116 -8.62 15.03 -2.90
CA ALA A 116 -7.42 15.03 -3.73
C ALA A 116 -6.13 14.94 -2.90
N ARG A 117 -6.06 15.60 -1.73
CA ARG A 117 -4.93 15.47 -0.80
C ARG A 117 -4.78 14.05 -0.29
N TYR A 118 -5.87 13.39 0.07
CA TYR A 118 -5.84 12.00 0.51
C TYR A 118 -5.38 11.05 -0.61
N TYR A 119 -5.99 11.15 -1.79
CA TYR A 119 -5.64 10.31 -2.93
C TYR A 119 -4.18 10.52 -3.37
N LYS A 120 -3.71 11.78 -3.40
CA LYS A 120 -2.31 12.08 -3.68
C LYS A 120 -1.39 11.48 -2.62
N ALA A 121 -1.74 11.59 -1.33
CA ALA A 121 -0.96 10.99 -0.26
C ALA A 121 -0.87 9.47 -0.39
N ALA A 122 -1.96 8.80 -0.75
CA ALA A 122 -1.97 7.36 -1.01
C ALA A 122 -1.07 6.98 -2.21
N ALA A 123 -1.13 7.74 -3.30
CA ALA A 123 -0.25 7.53 -4.45
C ALA A 123 1.23 7.75 -4.09
N LEU A 124 1.55 8.81 -3.35
CA LEU A 124 2.90 9.12 -2.88
C LEU A 124 3.41 8.06 -1.89
N GLN A 125 2.54 7.48 -1.06
CA GLN A 125 2.90 6.36 -0.19
C GLN A 125 3.38 5.15 -1.00
N ILE A 126 2.71 4.84 -2.11
CA ILE A 126 3.12 3.76 -3.02
C ILE A 126 4.47 4.12 -3.70
N LEU A 127 4.70 5.39 -3.98
CA LEU A 127 5.95 5.91 -4.56
C LEU A 127 7.07 6.11 -3.54
N PHE A 128 6.88 5.72 -2.26
CA PHE A 128 7.87 5.88 -1.16
C PHE A 128 8.24 7.33 -0.82
N ARG A 129 7.36 8.26 -1.14
CA ARG A 129 7.48 9.68 -0.81
C ARG A 129 6.70 9.99 0.48
N ASP A 130 6.95 9.20 1.53
CA ASP A 130 6.17 9.18 2.78
C ASP A 130 6.14 10.54 3.49
N LYS A 131 7.23 11.32 3.44
CA LYS A 131 7.25 12.67 4.05
C LYS A 131 6.28 13.64 3.39
N GLU A 132 6.22 13.63 2.06
CA GLU A 132 5.28 14.47 1.30
C GLU A 132 3.84 13.99 1.52
N ALA A 133 3.63 12.67 1.50
CA ALA A 133 2.34 12.07 1.81
C ALA A 133 1.84 12.45 3.21
N LEU A 134 2.74 12.45 4.21
CA LEU A 134 2.41 12.82 5.59
C LEU A 134 1.92 14.27 5.68
N CYS A 135 2.62 15.23 5.06
CA CYS A 135 2.19 16.63 5.01
C CYS A 135 0.79 16.79 4.39
N LEU A 136 0.51 16.07 3.31
CA LEU A 136 -0.83 16.10 2.67
C LEU A 136 -1.90 15.51 3.58
N MET A 137 -1.60 14.47 4.33
CA MET A 137 -2.55 13.88 5.29
C MET A 137 -2.81 14.78 6.50
N GLU A 138 -1.82 15.54 6.96
CA GLU A 138 -2.00 16.56 7.99
C GLU A 138 -2.97 17.66 7.51
N GLU A 139 -2.76 18.17 6.30
CA GLU A 139 -3.67 19.14 5.68
C GLU A 139 -5.07 18.55 5.41
N HIS A 140 -5.16 17.30 4.95
CA HIS A 140 -6.45 16.63 4.77
C HIS A 140 -7.23 16.55 6.08
N LEU A 141 -6.59 16.12 7.17
CA LEU A 141 -7.24 16.00 8.49
C LEU A 141 -7.64 17.36 9.07
N LYS A 142 -6.83 18.39 8.87
CA LYS A 142 -7.09 19.77 9.31
C LYS A 142 -8.30 20.38 8.61
N HIS A 143 -8.48 20.11 7.30
CA HIS A 143 -9.59 20.66 6.50
C HIS A 143 -10.86 19.79 6.55
N ARG A 144 -10.88 18.73 7.35
CA ARG A 144 -12.11 17.95 7.63
C ARG A 144 -12.99 18.71 8.63
N GLY A 145 -13.97 19.45 8.15
CA GLY A 145 -14.89 20.24 8.98
C GLY A 145 -16.36 20.01 8.63
N LYS A 146 -17.25 20.73 9.32
CA LYS A 146 -18.68 20.74 8.99
C LYS A 146 -18.87 21.24 7.54
N GLY A 147 -19.63 20.45 6.75
CA GLY A 147 -19.96 20.80 5.35
C GLY A 147 -18.93 20.31 4.33
N VAL A 148 -17.84 19.67 4.74
CA VAL A 148 -16.91 18.97 3.82
C VAL A 148 -17.33 17.51 3.75
N GLN A 149 -17.88 17.09 2.62
CA GLN A 149 -18.10 15.69 2.31
C GLN A 149 -16.77 15.08 1.86
N SER A 150 -16.53 13.82 2.22
CA SER A 150 -15.32 13.11 1.81
C SER A 150 -15.68 11.67 1.44
N ASP A 151 -15.00 11.14 0.43
CA ASP A 151 -15.07 9.73 0.04
C ASP A 151 -14.54 8.80 1.15
N PHE A 152 -13.79 9.37 2.11
CA PHE A 152 -13.15 8.62 3.19
C PHE A 152 -13.73 8.96 4.57
N THR A 153 -13.82 7.98 5.44
CA THR A 153 -14.16 8.21 6.84
C THR A 153 -12.98 8.85 7.59
N LYS A 154 -13.27 9.51 8.72
CA LYS A 154 -12.20 10.03 9.59
C LYS A 154 -11.27 8.91 10.07
N LYS A 155 -11.80 7.71 10.29
CA LYS A 155 -11.04 6.53 10.73
C LYS A 155 -10.02 6.11 9.67
N GLU A 156 -10.42 5.99 8.41
CA GLU A 156 -9.53 5.66 7.28
C GLU A 156 -8.43 6.72 7.09
N ALA A 157 -8.81 8.00 7.09
CA ALA A 157 -7.84 9.09 6.99
C ALA A 157 -6.83 9.10 8.17
N THR A 158 -7.30 8.84 9.40
CA THR A 158 -6.42 8.73 10.56
C THR A 158 -5.52 7.50 10.50
N LEU A 159 -6.01 6.41 9.92
CA LEU A 159 -5.21 5.20 9.72
C LEU A 159 -4.05 5.48 8.77
N LEU A 160 -4.32 6.01 7.57
CA LEU A 160 -3.28 6.37 6.60
C LEU A 160 -2.26 7.37 7.19
N TYR A 161 -2.73 8.40 7.92
CA TYR A 161 -1.85 9.33 8.62
C TYR A 161 -0.90 8.63 9.59
N LYS A 162 -1.43 7.71 10.42
CA LYS A 162 -0.62 6.94 11.37
C LYS A 162 0.36 6.02 10.65
N GLU A 163 -0.05 5.40 9.57
CA GLU A 163 0.81 4.58 8.73
C GLU A 163 2.01 5.35 8.21
N LEU A 164 1.78 6.54 7.68
CA LEU A 164 2.83 7.41 7.19
C LEU A 164 3.72 7.93 8.32
N LYS A 165 3.12 8.36 9.44
CA LYS A 165 3.86 8.91 10.59
C LYS A 165 4.78 7.89 11.25
N TYR A 166 4.35 6.64 11.31
CA TYR A 166 5.08 5.57 11.99
C TYR A 166 5.71 4.57 11.02
N SER A 167 5.83 4.90 9.73
CA SER A 167 6.40 4.03 8.71
C SER A 167 7.82 3.56 9.04
N ASP A 168 8.62 4.38 9.74
CA ASP A 168 9.97 4.04 10.18
C ASP A 168 10.00 3.18 11.47
N PHE A 169 8.89 3.09 12.21
CA PHE A 169 8.80 2.44 13.52
C PHE A 169 7.99 1.14 13.53
N ARG A 170 7.36 0.76 12.45
CA ARG A 170 6.63 -0.52 12.43
C ARG A 170 7.64 -1.66 12.39
N PRO A 171 7.71 -2.49 13.45
CA PRO A 171 8.30 -3.81 13.27
C PRO A 171 7.52 -4.48 12.16
N TYR A 172 8.22 -5.17 11.30
CA TYR A 172 7.67 -5.97 10.23
C TYR A 172 6.81 -7.10 10.81
N VAL A 173 5.56 -6.81 11.10
CA VAL A 173 4.56 -7.82 11.49
C VAL A 173 3.21 -7.36 10.97
N SER A 174 2.65 -8.13 10.08
CA SER A 174 1.22 -8.42 9.94
C SER A 174 0.31 -7.69 8.96
N GLU A 175 0.72 -6.75 8.14
CA GLU A 175 -0.22 -6.35 7.05
C GLU A 175 -0.37 -7.46 5.99
N THR A 176 0.59 -8.36 5.91
CA THR A 176 0.64 -9.48 4.98
C THR A 176 -0.16 -10.69 5.39
N ALA A 177 -0.37 -10.86 6.68
CA ALA A 177 -1.11 -12.01 7.19
C ALA A 177 -2.52 -12.15 6.58
N GLU A 178 -3.21 -11.03 6.33
CA GLU A 178 -4.52 -11.06 5.66
C GLU A 178 -4.43 -11.20 4.13
N GLY A 179 -3.38 -10.69 3.50
CA GLY A 179 -3.14 -10.79 2.06
C GLY A 179 -2.83 -12.20 1.58
N PHE A 180 -2.13 -12.99 2.38
CA PHE A 180 -1.81 -14.41 2.09
C PHE A 180 -2.88 -15.41 2.49
N ALA A 181 -3.93 -14.99 3.20
CA ALA A 181 -5.03 -15.87 3.59
C ALA A 181 -5.91 -16.21 2.39
N THR A 182 -5.48 -17.16 1.58
CA THR A 182 -6.16 -17.57 0.35
C THR A 182 -7.39 -18.45 0.62
N ASN A 183 -7.50 -19.03 1.81
CA ASN A 183 -8.61 -19.91 2.17
C ASN A 183 -9.19 -19.63 3.57
N LYS A 184 -10.33 -20.26 3.88
CA LYS A 184 -11.03 -20.10 5.17
C LYS A 184 -10.20 -20.53 6.38
N GLN A 185 -9.30 -21.50 6.21
CA GLN A 185 -8.46 -22.03 7.30
C GLN A 185 -7.36 -21.04 7.65
N ASP A 186 -6.70 -20.45 6.66
CA ASP A 186 -5.68 -19.42 6.85
C ASP A 186 -6.26 -18.21 7.56
N LYS A 187 -7.43 -17.73 7.15
CA LYS A 187 -8.14 -16.63 7.84
C LYS A 187 -8.38 -16.92 9.32
N GLN A 188 -8.67 -18.17 9.69
CA GLN A 188 -8.86 -18.55 11.10
C GLN A 188 -7.52 -18.57 11.86
N ILE A 189 -6.45 -19.04 11.21
CA ILE A 189 -5.10 -19.03 11.78
C ILE A 189 -4.70 -17.60 12.10
N PHE A 190 -4.78 -16.69 11.12
CA PHE A 190 -4.39 -15.30 11.29
C PHE A 190 -5.27 -14.56 12.31
N LYS A 191 -6.57 -14.78 12.31
CA LYS A 191 -7.46 -14.20 13.34
C LYS A 191 -7.01 -14.59 14.76
N ARG A 192 -6.54 -15.81 14.95
CA ARG A 192 -6.04 -16.25 16.25
C ARG A 192 -4.66 -15.68 16.57
N LEU A 193 -3.78 -15.55 15.56
CA LEU A 193 -2.48 -14.90 15.71
C LEU A 193 -2.64 -13.46 16.17
N ASN A 194 -3.44 -12.67 15.45
CA ASN A 194 -3.70 -11.27 15.79
C ASN A 194 -4.22 -11.12 17.23
N LYS A 195 -5.17 -11.97 17.66
CA LYS A 195 -5.67 -11.95 19.04
C LYS A 195 -4.58 -12.21 20.08
N LEU A 196 -3.68 -13.14 19.82
CA LEU A 196 -2.57 -13.48 20.73
C LEU A 196 -1.49 -12.39 20.71
N GLU A 197 -1.26 -11.76 19.57
CA GLU A 197 -0.35 -10.65 19.39
C GLU A 197 -0.82 -9.40 20.12
N ASP A 198 -2.09 -9.00 19.92
CA ASP A 198 -2.72 -7.87 20.64
C ASP A 198 -2.63 -8.04 22.15
N ALA A 199 -2.79 -9.27 22.62
CA ALA A 199 -2.63 -9.64 24.03
C ALA A 199 -1.18 -9.80 24.48
N LYS A 200 -0.17 -9.62 23.58
CA LYS A 200 1.28 -9.83 23.83
C LYS A 200 1.60 -11.21 24.43
N GLN A 201 0.83 -12.23 24.10
CA GLN A 201 1.00 -13.60 24.63
C GLN A 201 1.96 -14.40 23.76
N TRP A 202 3.23 -13.96 23.68
CA TRP A 202 4.23 -14.47 22.74
C TRP A 202 4.48 -15.98 22.83
N ASP A 203 4.59 -16.55 24.04
CA ASP A 203 4.80 -17.98 24.22
C ASP A 203 3.61 -18.82 23.74
N LYS A 204 2.39 -18.35 23.98
CA LYS A 204 1.18 -19.03 23.49
C LYS A 204 1.09 -18.92 21.97
N LEU A 205 1.48 -17.78 21.40
CA LEU A 205 1.51 -17.55 19.96
C LEU A 205 2.52 -18.48 19.29
N VAL A 206 3.74 -18.55 19.78
CA VAL A 206 4.79 -19.48 19.29
C VAL A 206 4.33 -20.93 19.38
N ARG A 207 3.75 -21.33 20.51
CA ARG A 207 3.20 -22.70 20.70
C ARG A 207 2.09 -23.02 19.70
N TYR A 208 1.20 -22.06 19.43
CA TYR A 208 0.14 -22.20 18.45
C TYR A 208 0.70 -22.38 17.04
N LEU A 209 1.63 -21.49 16.62
CA LEU A 209 2.29 -21.57 15.31
C LEU A 209 3.06 -22.88 15.11
N LYS A 210 3.75 -23.39 16.14
CA LYS A 210 4.38 -24.71 16.08
C LYS A 210 3.35 -25.83 15.79
N GLY A 211 2.13 -25.70 16.29
CA GLY A 211 1.04 -26.60 15.97
C GLY A 211 0.55 -26.44 14.52
N VAL A 212 0.54 -25.21 13.99
CA VAL A 212 0.26 -24.94 12.58
C VAL A 212 1.33 -25.55 11.69
N CYS A 213 2.63 -25.33 11.98
CA CYS A 213 3.74 -25.91 11.21
C CYS A 213 3.71 -27.45 11.15
N ARG A 214 3.20 -28.14 12.16
CA ARG A 214 3.04 -29.60 12.12
C ARG A 214 1.96 -30.05 11.15
N ARG A 215 0.89 -29.27 11.00
CA ARG A 215 -0.21 -29.56 10.06
C ARG A 215 0.14 -29.16 8.63
N TYR A 216 0.86 -28.05 8.48
CA TYR A 216 1.25 -27.47 7.20
C TYR A 216 2.78 -27.54 7.03
N HIS A 217 3.34 -28.74 7.15
CA HIS A 217 4.79 -28.96 7.22
C HIS A 217 5.54 -28.56 5.93
N ARG A 218 4.85 -28.49 4.79
CA ARG A 218 5.41 -28.04 3.51
C ARG A 218 5.44 -26.52 3.37
N GLU A 219 4.65 -25.80 4.17
CA GLU A 219 4.59 -24.34 4.13
C GLU A 219 5.72 -23.74 4.97
N TYR A 220 6.75 -23.27 4.32
CA TYR A 220 7.90 -22.63 4.98
C TYR A 220 7.53 -21.28 5.60
N TYR A 221 6.52 -20.59 5.05
CA TYR A 221 6.04 -19.32 5.57
C TYR A 221 5.67 -19.38 7.07
N TYR A 222 4.95 -20.40 7.51
CA TYR A 222 4.64 -20.55 8.93
C TYR A 222 5.88 -20.78 9.81
N LYS A 223 6.97 -21.32 9.25
CA LYS A 223 8.24 -21.48 9.96
C LYS A 223 8.95 -20.14 10.12
N THR A 224 8.88 -19.24 9.12
CA THR A 224 9.39 -17.87 9.25
C THR A 224 8.66 -17.13 10.36
N LEU A 225 7.33 -17.22 10.43
CA LEU A 225 6.55 -16.63 11.52
C LEU A 225 6.93 -17.18 12.89
N VAL A 226 7.16 -18.49 13.03
CA VAL A 226 7.64 -19.05 14.31
C VAL A 226 8.95 -18.40 14.72
N SER A 227 9.91 -18.28 13.79
CA SER A 227 11.21 -17.67 14.06
C SER A 227 11.07 -16.21 14.52
N GLU A 228 10.29 -15.41 13.83
CA GLU A 228 10.05 -14.00 14.17
C GLU A 228 9.44 -13.84 15.56
N TYR A 229 8.37 -14.58 15.86
CA TYR A 229 7.73 -14.49 17.17
C TYR A 229 8.58 -15.09 18.31
N CYS A 230 9.50 -16.01 18.01
CA CYS A 230 10.48 -16.47 18.97
C CYS A 230 11.43 -15.37 19.45
N ILE A 231 11.73 -14.35 18.62
CA ILE A 231 12.49 -13.17 19.04
C ILE A 231 11.72 -12.39 20.11
N LYS A 232 10.41 -12.15 19.89
CA LYS A 232 9.53 -11.49 20.86
C LYS A 232 9.37 -12.29 22.16
N ALA A 233 9.34 -13.62 22.05
CA ALA A 233 9.28 -14.55 23.17
C ALA A 233 10.65 -14.79 23.85
N LYS A 234 11.73 -14.17 23.35
CA LYS A 234 13.12 -14.36 23.82
C LYS A 234 13.61 -15.82 23.76
N ASN A 235 13.09 -16.60 22.84
CA ASN A 235 13.43 -18.02 22.66
C ASN A 235 14.41 -18.20 21.51
N LYS A 236 15.71 -18.07 21.80
CA LYS A 236 16.79 -18.17 20.80
C LYS A 236 16.86 -19.54 20.11
N ALA A 237 16.70 -20.63 20.87
CA ALA A 237 16.82 -21.98 20.34
C ALA A 237 15.78 -22.32 19.27
N ASP A 238 14.50 -21.97 19.53
CA ASP A 238 13.45 -22.17 18.54
C ASP A 238 13.53 -21.15 17.40
N CYS A 239 13.97 -19.92 17.67
CA CYS A 239 14.16 -18.88 16.64
C CYS A 239 15.06 -19.41 15.52
N LEU A 240 16.29 -19.81 15.85
CA LEU A 240 17.25 -20.30 14.86
C LEU A 240 16.77 -21.61 14.21
N LYS A 241 16.30 -22.57 15.01
CA LYS A 241 15.80 -23.87 14.52
C LYS A 241 14.71 -23.73 13.45
N TYR A 242 13.77 -22.82 13.61
CA TYR A 242 12.68 -22.66 12.66
C TYR A 242 13.08 -21.81 11.47
N ALA A 243 13.99 -20.85 11.63
CA ALA A 243 14.59 -20.11 10.52
C ALA A 243 15.40 -21.05 9.61
N GLU A 244 16.25 -21.93 10.18
CA GLU A 244 17.01 -22.95 9.43
C GLU A 244 16.07 -23.89 8.66
N LYS A 245 14.98 -24.33 9.30
CA LYS A 245 13.98 -25.19 8.63
C LYS A 245 13.26 -24.50 7.48
N ALA A 246 12.98 -23.20 7.58
CA ALA A 246 12.41 -22.42 6.49
C ALA A 246 13.43 -22.26 5.36
N PHE A 247 14.65 -21.88 5.70
CA PHE A 247 15.74 -21.68 4.75
C PHE A 247 16.14 -22.96 4.00
N ALA A 248 16.13 -24.10 4.66
CA ALA A 248 16.37 -25.40 4.02
C ALA A 248 15.28 -25.81 3.02
N GLN A 249 14.08 -25.24 3.11
CA GLN A 249 12.98 -25.50 2.17
C GLN A 249 12.99 -24.51 1.00
N GLU A 250 13.33 -23.25 1.26
CA GLU A 250 13.36 -22.20 0.25
C GLU A 250 14.48 -21.20 0.54
N THR A 251 15.57 -21.32 -0.21
CA THR A 251 16.78 -20.50 -0.02
C THR A 251 16.76 -19.19 -0.79
N ASN A 252 15.91 -19.09 -1.82
CA ASN A 252 15.87 -17.94 -2.73
C ASN A 252 14.78 -16.92 -2.38
N ASP A 253 13.84 -17.29 -1.52
CA ASP A 253 12.80 -16.37 -1.06
C ASP A 253 13.39 -15.27 -0.17
N PRO A 254 13.23 -13.98 -0.52
CA PRO A 254 13.81 -12.86 0.24
C PRO A 254 13.30 -12.77 1.67
N LEU A 255 12.04 -13.13 1.94
CA LEU A 255 11.48 -13.13 3.29
C LEU A 255 12.16 -14.19 4.15
N VAL A 256 12.35 -15.41 3.61
CA VAL A 256 13.03 -16.50 4.29
C VAL A 256 14.49 -16.14 4.58
N LYS A 257 15.21 -15.63 3.57
CA LYS A 257 16.60 -15.18 3.69
C LYS A 257 16.76 -14.09 4.74
N TYR A 258 15.88 -13.10 4.73
CA TYR A 258 15.89 -12.03 5.73
C TYR A 258 15.62 -12.55 7.14
N THR A 259 14.59 -13.38 7.32
CA THR A 259 14.24 -13.95 8.63
C THR A 259 15.38 -14.83 9.17
N TYR A 260 16.03 -15.59 8.30
CA TYR A 260 17.19 -16.42 8.69
C TYR A 260 18.38 -15.56 9.11
N ALA A 261 18.71 -14.49 8.35
CA ALA A 261 19.77 -13.55 8.71
C ALA A 261 19.52 -12.88 10.07
N VAL A 262 18.28 -12.45 10.33
CA VAL A 262 17.87 -11.86 11.62
C VAL A 262 17.98 -12.87 12.76
N ALA A 263 17.59 -14.12 12.53
CA ALA A 263 17.70 -15.19 13.53
C ALA A 263 19.17 -15.51 13.88
N LEU A 264 20.04 -15.57 12.88
CA LEU A 264 21.49 -15.74 13.05
C LEU A 264 22.08 -14.61 13.91
N LYS A 265 21.80 -13.35 13.54
CA LYS A 265 22.23 -12.17 14.30
C LYS A 265 21.73 -12.21 15.75
N TYR A 266 20.43 -12.54 15.94
CA TYR A 266 19.83 -12.63 17.28
C TYR A 266 20.49 -13.71 18.14
N CYS A 267 20.97 -14.77 17.54
CA CYS A 267 21.70 -15.86 18.21
C CYS A 267 23.19 -15.60 18.37
N GLY A 268 23.74 -14.51 17.83
CA GLY A 268 25.14 -14.12 17.94
C GLY A 268 26.03 -14.72 16.84
N ARG A 269 25.47 -15.36 15.81
CA ARG A 269 26.20 -15.89 14.64
C ARG A 269 26.39 -14.78 13.62
N ASN A 270 27.24 -13.80 13.95
CA ASN A 270 27.35 -12.54 13.20
C ASN A 270 27.93 -12.72 11.79
N GLU A 271 28.96 -13.53 11.61
CA GLU A 271 29.58 -13.80 10.30
C GLU A 271 28.55 -14.44 9.34
N ASP A 272 27.83 -15.45 9.81
CA ASP A 272 26.78 -16.10 9.02
C ASP A 272 25.64 -15.12 8.68
N ALA A 273 25.26 -14.28 9.65
CA ALA A 273 24.23 -13.26 9.44
C ALA A 273 24.68 -12.22 8.39
N LEU A 274 25.94 -11.79 8.45
CA LEU A 274 26.51 -10.85 7.51
C LEU A 274 26.42 -11.39 6.08
N ALA A 275 26.86 -12.63 5.85
CA ALA A 275 26.78 -13.28 4.55
C ALA A 275 25.35 -13.35 4.00
N GLN A 276 24.35 -13.64 4.87
CA GLN A 276 22.95 -13.69 4.44
C GLN A 276 22.38 -12.30 4.13
N PHE A 277 22.71 -11.26 4.91
CA PHE A 277 22.27 -9.89 4.64
C PHE A 277 22.90 -9.34 3.36
N GLU A 278 24.19 -9.56 3.13
CA GLU A 278 24.88 -9.17 1.88
C GLU A 278 24.28 -9.89 0.67
N GLY A 279 24.06 -11.20 0.78
CA GLY A 279 23.41 -11.98 -0.25
C GLY A 279 21.96 -11.54 -0.54
N LEU A 280 21.24 -11.06 0.47
CA LEU A 280 19.90 -10.52 0.28
C LEU A 280 19.94 -9.16 -0.46
N VAL A 281 20.85 -8.26 -0.06
CA VAL A 281 21.00 -6.95 -0.72
C VAL A 281 21.42 -7.14 -2.18
N ALA A 282 22.25 -8.13 -2.48
CA ALA A 282 22.71 -8.45 -3.83
C ALA A 282 21.58 -8.95 -4.77
N LEU A 283 20.46 -9.45 -4.24
CA LEU A 283 19.29 -9.83 -5.07
C LEU A 283 18.69 -8.65 -5.85
N GLY A 284 18.85 -7.43 -5.33
CA GLY A 284 18.29 -6.23 -5.93
C GLY A 284 16.80 -6.00 -5.57
N LEU A 285 16.40 -4.73 -5.65
CA LEU A 285 15.07 -4.30 -5.19
C LEU A 285 13.92 -4.95 -5.96
N ASP A 286 14.06 -5.09 -7.27
CA ASP A 286 12.98 -5.63 -8.11
C ASP A 286 12.73 -7.10 -7.80
N TYR A 287 13.80 -7.89 -7.66
CA TYR A 287 13.66 -9.29 -7.29
C TYR A 287 12.99 -9.44 -5.92
N ILE A 288 13.43 -8.66 -4.93
CA ILE A 288 12.86 -8.69 -3.58
C ILE A 288 11.37 -8.27 -3.62
N ALA A 289 11.04 -7.22 -4.38
CA ALA A 289 9.68 -6.67 -4.44
C ALA A 289 8.66 -7.61 -5.07
N TYR A 290 9.07 -8.39 -6.07
CA TYR A 290 8.17 -9.18 -6.92
C TYR A 290 8.39 -10.69 -6.80
N SER A 291 9.15 -11.16 -5.80
CA SER A 291 9.23 -12.58 -5.46
C SER A 291 7.89 -13.11 -4.94
N GLU A 292 7.76 -14.43 -4.79
CA GLU A 292 6.53 -15.11 -4.38
C GLU A 292 5.90 -14.53 -3.10
N HIS A 293 6.73 -14.15 -2.12
CA HIS A 293 6.30 -13.48 -0.88
C HIS A 293 6.73 -12.01 -0.83
N GLY A 294 7.04 -11.44 -1.97
CA GLY A 294 7.35 -10.03 -2.10
C GLY A 294 6.10 -9.16 -1.96
N GLU A 295 6.20 -8.11 -1.15
CA GLU A 295 5.10 -7.20 -0.85
C GLU A 295 5.23 -5.87 -1.58
N GLY A 296 5.89 -5.91 -2.72
CA GLY A 296 6.13 -4.74 -3.54
C GLY A 296 7.36 -3.92 -3.12
N MET A 297 7.60 -2.87 -3.86
CA MET A 297 8.82 -2.06 -3.79
C MET A 297 9.05 -1.39 -2.41
N ARG A 298 7.98 -1.02 -1.73
CA ARG A 298 8.07 -0.42 -0.39
C ARG A 298 8.68 -1.39 0.63
N TRP A 299 8.19 -2.62 0.62
CA TRP A 299 8.71 -3.69 1.45
C TRP A 299 10.17 -4.00 1.10
N ALA A 300 10.49 -4.12 -0.19
CA ALA A 300 11.86 -4.38 -0.65
C ALA A 300 12.84 -3.31 -0.16
N LYS A 301 12.52 -2.03 -0.32
CA LYS A 301 13.35 -0.92 0.19
C LYS A 301 13.53 -0.98 1.70
N LYS A 302 12.48 -1.35 2.45
CA LYS A 302 12.57 -1.50 3.91
C LYS A 302 13.51 -2.63 4.31
N ILE A 303 13.36 -3.80 3.69
CA ILE A 303 14.21 -4.98 3.95
C ILE A 303 15.68 -4.67 3.63
N VAL A 304 15.96 -4.07 2.46
CA VAL A 304 17.31 -3.69 2.06
C VAL A 304 17.92 -2.69 3.05
N ARG A 305 17.19 -1.63 3.42
CA ARG A 305 17.67 -0.64 4.41
C ARG A 305 17.99 -1.28 5.76
N HIS A 306 17.12 -2.17 6.25
CA HIS A 306 17.36 -2.89 7.50
C HIS A 306 18.59 -3.80 7.40
N SER A 307 18.73 -4.51 6.27
CA SER A 307 19.89 -5.36 6.03
C SER A 307 21.19 -4.56 6.00
N GLN A 308 21.22 -3.43 5.30
CA GLN A 308 22.37 -2.52 5.25
C GLN A 308 22.76 -2.01 6.65
N ARG A 309 21.78 -1.57 7.45
CA ARG A 309 22.02 -1.17 8.83
C ARG A 309 22.61 -2.31 9.67
N TYR A 310 22.10 -3.54 9.53
CA TYR A 310 22.64 -4.70 10.25
C TYR A 310 24.04 -5.08 9.80
N ILE A 311 24.36 -4.95 8.52
CA ILE A 311 25.71 -5.11 7.99
C ILE A 311 26.66 -4.11 8.66
N GLU A 312 26.31 -2.82 8.71
CA GLU A 312 27.10 -1.77 9.36
C GLU A 312 27.30 -2.05 10.86
N GLU A 313 26.22 -2.42 11.58
CA GLU A 313 26.29 -2.76 13.01
C GLU A 313 27.20 -3.96 13.31
N ILE A 314 27.23 -4.96 12.42
CA ILE A 314 28.10 -6.14 12.59
C ILE A 314 29.57 -5.75 12.34
N LYS A 315 29.85 -5.07 11.23
CA LYS A 315 31.21 -4.67 10.86
C LYS A 315 31.85 -3.72 11.89
N GLN A 316 31.09 -2.75 12.41
CA GLN A 316 31.56 -1.87 13.49
C GLN A 316 31.92 -2.62 14.77
N LYS A 317 31.21 -3.69 15.13
CA LYS A 317 31.51 -4.51 16.32
C LYS A 317 32.77 -5.34 16.11
N GLU A 318 33.01 -5.83 14.90
CA GLU A 318 34.21 -6.60 14.57
C GLU A 318 35.44 -5.69 14.62
N GLU A 319 35.38 -4.48 14.02
CA GLU A 319 36.46 -3.49 14.08
C GLU A 319 36.80 -3.04 15.51
N THR A 320 35.76 -2.92 16.38
CA THR A 320 36.00 -2.56 17.79
C THR A 320 36.57 -3.70 18.61
N ALA A 321 36.30 -4.96 18.24
CA ALA A 321 36.85 -6.13 18.91
C ALA A 321 38.29 -6.43 18.50
N GLU A 322 38.71 -6.08 17.28
CA GLU A 322 40.09 -6.22 16.79
C GLU A 322 41.06 -5.14 17.36
N ASN A 323 40.51 -4.01 17.82
CA ASN A 323 41.28 -2.90 18.40
C ASN A 323 41.42 -2.95 19.92
N HIS A 324 40.97 -4.00 20.55
CA HIS A 324 41.06 -4.29 22.01
C HIS A 324 41.70 -5.65 22.27
#